data_6b6ec223ce5519db3da6a1e74fa39502
#
_entry.id   6b6ec223ce5519db3da6a1e74fa39502
#
_cell.length_a   1.000
_cell.length_b   1.000
_cell.length_c   1.000
_cell.angle_alpha   90.00
_cell.angle_beta   90.00
_cell.angle_gamma   90.00
#
_symmetry.space_group_name_H-M   'P 1'
#
loop_
_entity.id
_entity.type
_entity.pdbx_description
1 polymer ?
#
loop_
_entity_poly.entity_id
_entity_poly.type
_entity_poly.pdbx_seq_one_letter_code
_entity_poly.pdbx_strand_id
1 'polypeptide(L)'
;MKPSALTLPGYKVNEYLLVLNPHEELRNKIKEVKKEFHDVYKAPTALHGKPHIALVNFLQYAMMEERIINRLKTVAMGFYPFKVELKDFGSFPSHTIFINVTTKEPVRNLVKEMRPFQQLMKLNNDNKPHFIDEPHFTVARKLLPWQYEKGWLEYSQKHFTGRFIADSMLLLRRQAGIPDQPYQILQRLEFMNLPVTTKQGELFG
;
A
#
# COMPACT_ATOMS: atom_id res chain seq x y z
N MET A 1 -1.60 24.11 17.35
CA MET A 1 -1.46 24.90 16.09
C MET A 1 -0.70 24.04 15.09
N LYS A 2 -1.30 23.65 13.96
CA LYS A 2 -0.56 23.01 12.87
C LYS A 2 0.29 24.07 12.19
N PRO A 3 1.60 23.85 11.94
CA PRO A 3 2.40 24.81 11.23
C PRO A 3 1.84 24.96 9.81
N SER A 4 1.51 26.19 9.43
CA SER A 4 1.20 26.54 8.04
C SER A 4 2.41 26.21 7.18
N ALA A 5 2.27 25.22 6.30
CA ALA A 5 3.30 24.89 5.35
C ALA A 5 3.52 26.11 4.45
N LEU A 6 4.72 26.67 4.48
CA LEU A 6 5.18 27.64 3.49
C LEU A 6 5.07 27.01 2.11
N THR A 7 4.12 27.46 1.32
CA THR A 7 3.84 26.99 -0.05
C THR A 7 4.79 27.63 -1.05
N LEU A 8 6.09 27.37 -0.90
CA LEU A 8 7.03 27.67 -1.96
C LEU A 8 6.91 26.61 -3.08
N PRO A 9 7.01 26.99 -4.36
CA PRO A 9 7.07 26.02 -5.45
C PRO A 9 8.17 24.99 -5.19
N GLY A 10 7.85 23.69 -5.25
CA GLY A 10 8.76 22.58 -4.92
C GLY A 10 8.68 22.09 -3.48
N TYR A 11 8.19 22.85 -2.52
CA TYR A 11 7.99 22.45 -1.13
C TYR A 11 6.58 21.94 -0.84
N LYS A 12 5.78 21.67 -1.89
CA LYS A 12 4.49 21.04 -1.76
C LYS A 12 4.66 19.65 -1.17
N VAL A 13 4.01 19.40 -0.04
CA VAL A 13 4.01 18.08 0.59
C VAL A 13 2.91 17.23 -0.03
N ASN A 14 3.28 16.04 -0.46
CA ASN A 14 2.37 15.02 -0.95
C ASN A 14 2.40 13.80 -0.02
N GLU A 15 1.29 13.09 0.00
CA GLU A 15 1.18 11.76 0.57
C GLU A 15 1.36 10.73 -0.56
N TYR A 16 2.26 9.80 -0.34
CA TYR A 16 2.59 8.73 -1.27
C TYR A 16 2.19 7.40 -0.69
N LEU A 17 1.65 6.54 -1.54
CA LEU A 17 1.28 5.18 -1.20
C LEU A 17 1.78 4.23 -2.29
N LEU A 18 2.64 3.30 -1.93
CA LEU A 18 3.11 2.25 -2.81
C LEU A 18 2.28 0.98 -2.59
N VAL A 19 1.78 0.39 -3.68
CA VAL A 19 0.83 -0.71 -3.60
C VAL A 19 1.10 -1.80 -4.64
N LEU A 20 0.65 -3.03 -4.35
CA LEU A 20 0.37 -4.06 -5.34
C LEU A 20 -1.12 -4.01 -5.71
N ASN A 21 -1.40 -4.02 -7.00
CA ASN A 21 -2.75 -3.87 -7.52
C ASN A 21 -3.18 -5.16 -8.25
N PRO A 22 -4.27 -5.81 -7.85
CA PRO A 22 -4.75 -7.00 -8.51
C PRO A 22 -5.41 -6.66 -9.87
N HIS A 23 -5.61 -7.66 -10.73
CA HIS A 23 -6.37 -7.53 -11.96
C HIS A 23 -7.84 -7.16 -11.69
N GLU A 24 -8.52 -6.69 -12.71
CA GLU A 24 -9.84 -6.07 -12.57
C GLU A 24 -10.90 -7.00 -11.99
N GLU A 25 -10.94 -8.25 -12.43
CA GLU A 25 -11.90 -9.24 -11.93
C GLU A 25 -11.78 -9.44 -10.42
N LEU A 26 -10.58 -9.65 -9.90
CA LEU A 26 -10.37 -9.81 -8.46
C LEU A 26 -10.68 -8.50 -7.71
N ARG A 27 -10.33 -7.34 -8.28
CA ARG A 27 -10.71 -6.05 -7.70
C ARG A 27 -12.22 -5.91 -7.55
N ASN A 28 -12.98 -6.32 -8.56
CA ASN A 28 -14.44 -6.23 -8.54
C ASN A 28 -15.01 -7.17 -7.49
N LYS A 29 -14.52 -8.41 -7.42
CA LYS A 29 -14.91 -9.36 -6.36
C LYS A 29 -14.65 -8.79 -4.95
N ILE A 30 -13.51 -8.14 -4.72
CA ILE A 30 -13.20 -7.52 -3.42
C ILE A 30 -14.10 -6.29 -3.17
N LYS A 31 -14.42 -5.50 -4.21
CA LYS A 31 -15.36 -4.37 -4.07
C LYS A 31 -16.77 -4.83 -3.68
N GLU A 32 -17.23 -5.95 -4.20
CA GLU A 32 -18.51 -6.53 -3.81
C GLU A 32 -18.54 -6.88 -2.32
N VAL A 33 -17.49 -7.53 -1.82
CA VAL A 33 -17.33 -7.81 -0.37
C VAL A 33 -17.36 -6.51 0.45
N LYS A 34 -16.64 -5.48 0.00
CA LYS A 34 -16.60 -4.18 0.69
C LYS A 34 -17.97 -3.49 0.68
N LYS A 35 -18.69 -3.58 -0.43
CA LYS A 35 -20.05 -3.03 -0.57
C LYS A 35 -21.02 -3.78 0.34
N GLU A 36 -20.99 -5.10 0.33
CA GLU A 36 -21.82 -5.94 1.23
C GLU A 36 -21.58 -5.56 2.69
N PHE A 37 -20.31 -5.43 3.10
CA PHE A 37 -19.97 -5.02 4.46
C PHE A 37 -20.53 -3.62 4.79
N HIS A 38 -20.41 -2.66 3.87
CA HIS A 38 -20.99 -1.33 4.04
C HIS A 38 -22.52 -1.37 4.20
N ASP A 39 -23.19 -2.12 3.31
CA ASP A 39 -24.65 -2.16 3.27
C ASP A 39 -25.25 -2.76 4.56
N VAL A 40 -24.57 -3.78 5.12
CA VAL A 40 -25.02 -4.46 6.35
C VAL A 40 -24.63 -3.65 7.60
N TYR A 41 -23.38 -3.23 7.72
CA TYR A 41 -22.85 -2.63 8.95
C TYR A 41 -22.78 -1.10 8.91
N LYS A 42 -23.25 -0.46 7.83
CA LYS A 42 -23.24 1.00 7.67
C LYS A 42 -21.85 1.60 7.92
N ALA A 43 -20.81 0.91 7.43
CA ALA A 43 -19.41 1.31 7.59
C ALA A 43 -18.90 2.08 6.34
N PRO A 44 -18.93 3.41 6.29
CA PRO A 44 -18.60 4.18 5.09
C PRO A 44 -17.13 3.97 4.66
N THR A 45 -16.25 3.66 5.60
CA THR A 45 -14.84 3.39 5.32
C THR A 45 -14.63 2.14 4.45
N ALA A 46 -15.61 1.23 4.36
CA ALA A 46 -15.57 0.09 3.45
C ALA A 46 -15.62 0.52 1.98
N LEU A 47 -16.32 1.60 1.65
CA LEU A 47 -16.43 2.09 0.27
C LEU A 47 -15.20 2.90 -0.18
N HIS A 48 -14.36 3.32 0.76
CA HIS A 48 -13.21 4.17 0.44
C HIS A 48 -12.07 3.38 -0.22
N GLY A 49 -11.55 3.95 -1.29
CA GLY A 49 -10.36 3.46 -1.99
C GLY A 49 -10.59 2.20 -2.83
N LYS A 50 -9.74 2.05 -3.84
CA LYS A 50 -9.70 0.82 -4.66
C LYS A 50 -9.00 -0.29 -3.88
N PRO A 51 -9.40 -1.57 -4.03
CA PRO A 51 -8.70 -2.70 -3.43
C PRO A 51 -7.24 -2.77 -3.85
N HIS A 52 -6.33 -2.84 -2.90
CA HIS A 52 -4.89 -2.97 -3.10
C HIS A 52 -4.22 -3.58 -1.86
N ILE A 53 -3.00 -4.09 -2.02
CA ILE A 53 -2.11 -4.40 -0.90
C ILE A 53 -1.17 -3.22 -0.73
N ALA A 54 -1.24 -2.54 0.40
CA ALA A 54 -0.30 -1.47 0.73
C ALA A 54 1.08 -2.06 1.07
N LEU A 55 2.15 -1.40 0.62
CA LEU A 55 3.54 -1.76 0.91
C LEU A 55 4.19 -0.73 1.83
N VAL A 56 4.10 0.54 1.48
CA VAL A 56 4.58 1.66 2.29
C VAL A 56 3.75 2.91 2.04
N ASN A 57 3.52 3.66 3.09
CA ASN A 57 2.89 4.98 3.08
C ASN A 57 3.86 6.00 3.67
N PHE A 58 3.99 7.18 3.05
CA PHE A 58 4.87 8.23 3.54
C PHE A 58 4.47 9.61 3.05
N LEU A 59 4.96 10.64 3.74
CA LEU A 59 4.87 12.03 3.34
C LEU A 59 6.23 12.50 2.84
N GLN A 60 6.24 13.24 1.73
CA GLN A 60 7.48 13.84 1.23
C GLN A 60 7.19 15.07 0.34
N TYR A 61 8.21 15.92 0.16
CA TYR A 61 8.14 17.03 -0.77
C TYR A 61 8.10 16.56 -2.23
N ALA A 62 7.33 17.26 -3.07
CA ALA A 62 7.21 16.96 -4.49
C ALA A 62 8.55 16.94 -5.22
N MET A 63 9.49 17.79 -4.82
CA MET A 63 10.85 17.85 -5.39
C MET A 63 11.66 16.55 -5.21
N MET A 64 11.25 15.66 -4.31
CA MET A 64 11.92 14.38 -4.07
C MET A 64 11.39 13.24 -4.94
N GLU A 65 10.31 13.46 -5.70
CA GLU A 65 9.62 12.41 -6.47
C GLU A 65 10.55 11.65 -7.41
N GLU A 66 11.33 12.35 -8.21
CA GLU A 66 12.22 11.72 -9.18
C GLU A 66 13.26 10.79 -8.52
N ARG A 67 13.84 11.23 -7.42
CA ARG A 67 14.83 10.44 -6.67
C ARG A 67 14.19 9.18 -6.07
N ILE A 68 12.97 9.32 -5.52
CA ILE A 68 12.19 8.21 -4.97
C ILE A 68 11.84 7.22 -6.08
N ILE A 69 11.30 7.70 -7.20
CA ILE A 69 10.93 6.87 -8.35
C ILE A 69 12.14 6.08 -8.86
N ASN A 70 13.30 6.71 -9.01
CA ASN A 70 14.50 6.04 -9.50
C ASN A 70 14.97 4.94 -8.54
N ARG A 71 14.90 5.15 -7.23
CA ARG A 71 15.21 4.10 -6.25
C ARG A 71 14.19 2.95 -6.27
N LEU A 72 12.92 3.28 -6.35
CA LEU A 72 11.86 2.26 -6.44
C LEU A 72 11.96 1.46 -7.74
N LYS A 73 12.33 2.08 -8.86
CA LYS A 73 12.62 1.39 -10.14
C LYS A 73 13.74 0.36 -9.96
N THR A 74 14.83 0.74 -9.30
CA THR A 74 15.96 -0.18 -9.04
C THR A 74 15.49 -1.40 -8.26
N VAL A 75 14.66 -1.23 -7.24
CA VAL A 75 14.08 -2.36 -6.48
C VAL A 75 13.19 -3.22 -7.39
N ALA A 76 12.25 -2.59 -8.11
CA ALA A 76 11.31 -3.33 -8.96
C ALA A 76 12.03 -4.16 -10.03
N MET A 77 13.08 -3.61 -10.63
CA MET A 77 13.87 -4.31 -11.65
C MET A 77 14.52 -5.61 -11.16
N GLY A 78 14.82 -5.71 -9.86
CA GLY A 78 15.40 -6.91 -9.24
C GLY A 78 14.39 -8.00 -8.87
N PHE A 79 13.09 -7.74 -8.98
CA PHE A 79 12.06 -8.70 -8.61
C PHE A 79 11.49 -9.43 -9.82
N TYR A 80 11.14 -10.69 -9.61
CA TYR A 80 10.30 -11.47 -10.54
C TYR A 80 8.82 -11.16 -10.29
N PRO A 81 7.96 -11.23 -11.32
CA PRO A 81 6.53 -11.38 -11.09
C PRO A 81 6.26 -12.59 -10.21
N PHE A 82 5.40 -12.44 -9.21
CA PHE A 82 5.08 -13.52 -8.27
C PHE A 82 3.58 -13.67 -8.04
N LYS A 83 3.18 -14.90 -7.74
CA LYS A 83 1.78 -15.19 -7.42
C LYS A 83 1.45 -14.70 -6.01
N VAL A 84 0.34 -14.00 -5.89
CA VAL A 84 -0.27 -13.60 -4.61
C VAL A 84 -1.57 -14.37 -4.42
N GLU A 85 -1.72 -15.02 -3.29
CA GLU A 85 -2.89 -15.81 -2.92
C GLU A 85 -3.61 -15.19 -1.72
N LEU A 86 -4.93 -15.21 -1.80
CA LEU A 86 -5.83 -14.70 -0.77
C LEU A 86 -6.66 -15.85 -0.22
N LYS A 87 -6.81 -15.88 1.10
CA LYS A 87 -7.65 -16.87 1.75
C LYS A 87 -8.31 -16.30 3.00
N ASP A 88 -9.63 -16.37 3.01
CA ASP A 88 -10.48 -16.04 4.15
C ASP A 88 -10.24 -14.63 4.73
N PHE A 89 -10.85 -14.32 5.82
CA PHE A 89 -10.79 -13.00 6.45
C PHE A 89 -9.91 -13.04 7.69
N GLY A 90 -9.38 -11.87 8.03
CA GLY A 90 -8.65 -11.62 9.25
C GLY A 90 -9.08 -10.29 9.86
N SER A 91 -8.64 -10.02 11.08
CA SER A 91 -8.91 -8.73 11.72
C SER A 91 -7.71 -8.21 12.48
N PHE A 92 -7.61 -6.89 12.55
CA PHE A 92 -6.87 -6.22 13.62
C PHE A 92 -7.89 -5.80 14.67
N PRO A 93 -7.85 -6.40 15.86
CA PRO A 93 -8.78 -6.05 16.92
C PRO A 93 -8.66 -4.57 17.23
N SER A 94 -9.64 -3.92 17.37
CA SER A 94 -11.08 -3.84 17.45
C SER A 94 -11.64 -2.89 16.38
N HIS A 95 -10.91 -2.72 15.27
CA HIS A 95 -11.18 -1.62 14.34
C HIS A 95 -11.03 -1.93 12.84
N THR A 96 -10.50 -3.10 12.46
CA THR A 96 -10.24 -3.41 11.03
C THR A 96 -10.56 -4.86 10.71
N ILE A 97 -11.29 -5.08 9.60
CA ILE A 97 -11.51 -6.39 8.99
C ILE A 97 -10.88 -6.36 7.60
N PHE A 98 -10.22 -7.45 7.22
CA PHE A 98 -9.49 -7.55 5.97
C PHE A 98 -9.51 -8.96 5.39
N ILE A 99 -9.14 -9.11 4.11
CA ILE A 99 -8.90 -10.40 3.47
C ILE A 99 -7.42 -10.73 3.63
N ASN A 100 -7.12 -11.94 4.10
CA ASN A 100 -5.75 -12.39 4.32
C ASN A 100 -5.01 -12.61 3.00
N VAL A 101 -3.75 -12.19 2.99
CA VAL A 101 -2.76 -12.58 1.98
C VAL A 101 -1.97 -13.75 2.57
N THR A 102 -2.03 -14.93 1.92
CA THR A 102 -1.29 -16.12 2.37
C THR A 102 0.14 -16.14 1.84
N THR A 103 0.39 -15.55 0.68
CA THR A 103 1.73 -15.39 0.08
C THR A 103 2.45 -14.19 0.70
N LYS A 104 2.83 -14.29 1.99
CA LYS A 104 3.41 -13.16 2.74
C LYS A 104 4.88 -12.90 2.40
N GLU A 105 5.64 -13.95 2.20
CA GLU A 105 7.10 -13.90 2.07
C GLU A 105 7.58 -13.01 0.91
N PRO A 106 7.13 -13.19 -0.35
CA PRO A 106 7.55 -12.33 -1.45
C PRO A 106 7.18 -10.85 -1.24
N VAL A 107 6.01 -10.59 -0.62
CA VAL A 107 5.57 -9.21 -0.32
C VAL A 107 6.45 -8.59 0.76
N ARG A 108 6.77 -9.33 1.83
CA ARG A 108 7.67 -8.87 2.89
C ARG A 108 9.09 -8.63 2.39
N ASN A 109 9.59 -9.50 1.50
CA ASN A 109 10.90 -9.32 0.89
C ASN A 109 10.94 -8.04 0.04
N LEU A 110 9.89 -7.75 -0.72
CA LEU A 110 9.76 -6.51 -1.47
C LEU A 110 9.80 -5.28 -0.54
N VAL A 111 9.08 -5.34 0.58
CA VAL A 111 9.11 -4.27 1.61
C VAL A 111 10.50 -4.14 2.24
N LYS A 112 11.17 -5.25 2.53
CA LYS A 112 12.52 -5.27 3.12
C LYS A 112 13.54 -4.57 2.23
N GLU A 113 13.50 -4.80 0.91
CA GLU A 113 14.41 -4.16 -0.05
C GLU A 113 14.22 -2.64 -0.16
N MET A 114 13.10 -2.11 0.31
CA MET A 114 12.86 -0.66 0.34
C MET A 114 13.37 0.02 1.62
N ARG A 115 13.56 -0.73 2.71
CA ARG A 115 13.98 -0.16 4.01
C ARG A 115 15.34 0.56 3.98
N PRO A 116 16.37 0.12 3.21
CA PRO A 116 17.66 0.80 3.16
C PRO A 116 17.59 2.27 2.74
N PHE A 117 16.58 2.66 1.95
CA PHE A 117 16.39 4.05 1.54
C PHE A 117 15.21 4.76 2.20
N GLN A 118 14.78 4.29 3.36
CA GLN A 118 13.71 4.92 4.14
C GLN A 118 13.96 6.42 4.44
N GLN A 119 15.23 6.84 4.54
CA GLN A 119 15.58 8.24 4.76
C GLN A 119 15.12 9.14 3.60
N LEU A 120 15.10 8.61 2.37
CA LEU A 120 14.60 9.32 1.20
C LEU A 120 13.06 9.51 1.25
N MET A 121 12.36 8.60 1.93
CA MET A 121 10.90 8.62 2.13
C MET A 121 10.49 9.38 3.39
N LYS A 122 11.43 9.85 4.18
CA LYS A 122 11.19 10.53 5.46
C LYS A 122 11.11 12.03 5.25
N LEU A 123 9.97 12.65 5.56
CA LEU A 123 9.80 14.10 5.48
C LEU A 123 10.58 14.80 6.61
N ASN A 124 10.44 14.32 7.84
CA ASN A 124 11.12 14.80 9.04
C ASN A 124 11.11 13.70 10.13
N ASN A 125 11.59 14.00 11.34
CA ASN A 125 11.68 13.00 12.41
C ASN A 125 10.32 12.46 12.88
N ASP A 126 9.25 13.25 12.75
CA ASP A 126 7.90 12.90 13.20
C ASP A 126 7.12 12.15 12.10
N ASN A 127 7.52 12.33 10.84
CA ASN A 127 6.85 11.74 9.68
C ASN A 127 7.76 10.71 8.99
N LYS A 128 7.96 9.58 9.66
CA LYS A 128 8.69 8.43 9.11
C LYS A 128 7.79 7.64 8.15
N PRO A 129 8.37 6.97 7.13
CA PRO A 129 7.60 6.05 6.29
C PRO A 129 7.03 4.90 7.12
N HIS A 130 5.78 4.57 6.87
CA HIS A 130 5.10 3.43 7.48
C HIS A 130 5.14 2.24 6.52
N PHE A 131 6.02 1.29 6.78
CA PHE A 131 6.12 0.04 6.04
C PHE A 131 5.11 -0.98 6.58
N ILE A 132 4.44 -1.68 5.67
CA ILE A 132 3.42 -2.66 6.00
C ILE A 132 4.07 -4.05 6.09
N ASP A 133 4.18 -4.59 7.29
CA ASP A 133 4.78 -5.90 7.53
C ASP A 133 3.77 -7.05 7.38
N GLU A 134 2.47 -6.76 7.49
CA GLU A 134 1.39 -7.73 7.36
C GLU A 134 0.53 -7.41 6.15
N PRO A 135 0.85 -7.99 4.97
CA PRO A 135 0.11 -7.72 3.74
C PRO A 135 -1.33 -8.21 3.83
N HIS A 136 -2.27 -7.37 3.43
CA HIS A 136 -3.71 -7.68 3.46
C HIS A 136 -4.49 -6.77 2.50
N PHE A 137 -5.73 -7.17 2.18
CA PHE A 137 -6.70 -6.29 1.52
C PHE A 137 -7.71 -5.79 2.55
N THR A 138 -7.68 -4.52 2.86
CA THR A 138 -8.64 -3.92 3.80
C THR A 138 -10.07 -3.99 3.24
N VAL A 139 -10.97 -4.61 3.99
CA VAL A 139 -12.41 -4.57 3.75
C VAL A 139 -12.98 -3.29 4.37
N ALA A 140 -12.81 -3.12 5.69
CA ALA A 140 -13.21 -1.92 6.40
C ALA A 140 -12.23 -1.62 7.55
N ARG A 141 -12.04 -0.35 7.84
CA ARG A 141 -11.13 0.14 8.90
C ARG A 141 -11.81 1.26 9.70
N LYS A 142 -11.23 1.60 10.86
CA LYS A 142 -11.79 2.61 11.77
C LYS A 142 -13.26 2.30 12.10
N LEU A 143 -13.55 1.02 12.29
CA LEU A 143 -14.86 0.55 12.65
C LEU A 143 -15.22 1.00 14.06
N LEU A 144 -16.49 1.30 14.27
CA LEU A 144 -17.04 1.46 15.60
C LEU A 144 -17.07 0.09 16.30
N PRO A 145 -17.02 0.03 17.66
CA PRO A 145 -16.99 -1.25 18.38
C PRO A 145 -18.08 -2.22 17.93
N TRP A 146 -19.33 -1.78 17.85
CA TRP A 146 -20.45 -2.62 17.43
C TRP A 146 -20.35 -3.10 15.97
N GLN A 147 -19.76 -2.28 15.05
CA GLN A 147 -19.53 -2.66 13.65
C GLN A 147 -18.47 -3.75 13.58
N TYR A 148 -17.40 -3.60 14.37
CA TYR A 148 -16.35 -4.60 14.43
C TYR A 148 -16.85 -5.91 15.02
N GLU A 149 -17.49 -5.91 16.18
CA GLU A 149 -17.96 -7.10 16.88
C GLU A 149 -18.92 -7.91 16.02
N LYS A 150 -19.98 -7.28 15.50
CA LYS A 150 -20.96 -7.94 14.63
C LYS A 150 -20.35 -8.39 13.29
N GLY A 151 -19.57 -7.52 12.67
CA GLY A 151 -18.92 -7.82 11.40
C GLY A 151 -17.90 -8.95 11.53
N TRP A 152 -17.10 -8.96 12.60
CA TRP A 152 -16.11 -10.01 12.81
C TRP A 152 -16.76 -11.36 13.17
N LEU A 153 -17.82 -11.36 13.94
CA LEU A 153 -18.57 -12.58 14.25
C LEU A 153 -19.04 -13.31 12.98
N GLU A 154 -19.50 -12.55 11.98
CA GLU A 154 -19.93 -13.11 10.70
C GLU A 154 -18.75 -13.42 9.77
N TYR A 155 -17.84 -12.44 9.55
CA TYR A 155 -16.77 -12.57 8.57
C TYR A 155 -15.68 -13.57 8.97
N SER A 156 -15.52 -13.86 10.27
CA SER A 156 -14.63 -14.94 10.73
C SER A 156 -15.06 -16.34 10.27
N GLN A 157 -16.34 -16.50 9.90
CA GLN A 157 -16.90 -17.76 9.40
C GLN A 157 -17.07 -17.79 7.87
N LYS A 158 -16.93 -16.64 7.21
CA LYS A 158 -17.01 -16.55 5.75
C LYS A 158 -15.73 -17.03 5.08
N HIS A 159 -15.90 -17.58 3.89
CA HIS A 159 -14.78 -18.01 3.04
C HIS A 159 -14.56 -17.04 1.89
N PHE A 160 -13.31 -16.75 1.62
CA PHE A 160 -12.87 -15.98 0.46
C PHE A 160 -11.62 -16.63 -0.14
N THR A 161 -11.59 -16.73 -1.47
CA THR A 161 -10.41 -17.15 -2.20
C THR A 161 -10.18 -16.22 -3.39
N GLY A 162 -8.93 -15.95 -3.66
CA GLY A 162 -8.51 -15.15 -4.81
C GLY A 162 -7.02 -15.33 -5.08
N ARG A 163 -6.59 -15.00 -6.29
CA ARG A 163 -5.19 -15.02 -6.68
C ARG A 163 -4.93 -14.04 -7.80
N PHE A 164 -3.73 -13.51 -7.86
CA PHE A 164 -3.26 -12.71 -8.99
C PHE A 164 -1.74 -12.80 -9.10
N ILE A 165 -1.22 -12.39 -10.26
CA ILE A 165 0.22 -12.20 -10.44
C ILE A 165 0.52 -10.74 -10.15
N ALA A 166 1.38 -10.49 -9.17
CA ALA A 166 1.97 -9.18 -8.96
C ALA A 166 3.16 -9.05 -9.94
N ASP A 167 2.95 -8.27 -10.99
CA ASP A 167 3.94 -8.00 -12.05
C ASP A 167 4.56 -6.60 -11.93
N SER A 168 4.03 -5.81 -11.04
CA SER A 168 4.42 -4.41 -10.84
C SER A 168 3.94 -3.87 -9.50
N MET A 169 4.57 -2.78 -9.05
CA MET A 169 4.02 -1.91 -8.00
C MET A 169 3.53 -0.60 -8.62
N LEU A 170 2.56 0.02 -7.97
CA LEU A 170 2.08 1.36 -8.32
C LEU A 170 2.46 2.34 -7.22
N LEU A 171 3.16 3.40 -7.58
CA LEU A 171 3.34 4.56 -6.73
C LEU A 171 2.18 5.52 -6.95
N LEU A 172 1.41 5.73 -5.91
CA LEU A 172 0.26 6.61 -5.89
C LEU A 172 0.61 7.89 -5.14
N ARG A 173 0.01 9.00 -5.55
CA ARG A 173 0.22 10.32 -4.94
C ARG A 173 -1.11 11.04 -4.74
N ARG A 174 -1.21 11.78 -3.63
CA ARG A 174 -2.21 12.83 -3.43
C ARG A 174 -1.59 14.00 -2.68
N GLN A 175 -2.18 15.18 -2.75
CA GLN A 175 -1.71 16.32 -1.96
C GLN A 175 -2.01 16.09 -0.48
N ALA A 176 -1.04 16.30 0.38
CA ALA A 176 -1.23 16.19 1.82
C ALA A 176 -2.12 17.31 2.36
N GLY A 177 -2.95 16.98 3.36
CA GLY A 177 -3.81 17.95 4.03
C GLY A 177 -5.11 18.31 3.31
N ILE A 178 -5.39 17.75 2.13
CA ILE A 178 -6.68 17.90 1.45
C ILE A 178 -7.54 16.69 1.77
N PRO A 179 -8.63 16.84 2.51
CA PRO A 179 -9.55 15.75 2.80
C PRO A 179 -10.15 15.16 1.52
N ASP A 180 -10.37 13.85 1.53
CA ASP A 180 -11.08 13.09 0.50
C ASP A 180 -10.53 13.17 -0.94
N GLN A 181 -9.35 13.76 -1.12
CA GLN A 181 -8.69 13.77 -2.41
C GLN A 181 -8.30 12.33 -2.80
N PRO A 182 -8.72 11.84 -3.99
CA PRO A 182 -8.34 10.52 -4.44
C PRO A 182 -6.86 10.46 -4.81
N TYR A 183 -6.25 9.31 -4.57
CA TYR A 183 -4.91 9.03 -5.07
C TYR A 183 -4.89 8.96 -6.59
N GLN A 184 -3.87 9.55 -7.19
CA GLN A 184 -3.53 9.45 -8.60
C GLN A 184 -2.33 8.52 -8.77
N ILE A 185 -2.30 7.75 -9.86
CA ILE A 185 -1.13 6.93 -10.21
C ILE A 185 -0.05 7.90 -10.69
N LEU A 186 1.08 7.91 -9.98
CA LEU A 186 2.25 8.68 -10.36
C LEU A 186 3.17 7.85 -11.26
N GLN A 187 3.41 6.59 -10.91
CA GLN A 187 4.30 5.71 -11.65
C GLN A 187 3.91 4.24 -11.48
N ARG A 188 3.98 3.48 -12.57
CA ARG A 188 4.00 2.01 -12.57
C ARG A 188 5.46 1.55 -12.62
N LEU A 189 5.81 0.58 -11.78
CA LEU A 189 7.16 0.06 -11.58
C LEU A 189 7.11 -1.46 -11.84
N GLU A 190 7.52 -1.88 -13.03
CA GLU A 190 7.41 -3.26 -13.47
C GLU A 190 8.52 -4.14 -12.89
N PHE A 191 8.21 -5.38 -12.56
CA PHE A 191 9.14 -6.39 -12.11
C PHE A 191 9.81 -7.02 -13.34
N MET A 192 11.12 -6.87 -13.47
CA MET A 192 11.84 -7.20 -14.69
C MET A 192 12.83 -8.35 -14.53
N ASN A 193 13.08 -8.79 -13.29
CA ASN A 193 14.07 -9.81 -12.99
C ASN A 193 15.48 -9.52 -13.55
N LEU A 194 15.90 -8.29 -13.53
CA LEU A 194 17.25 -7.93 -13.90
C LEU A 194 18.18 -8.06 -12.68
N PRO A 195 19.42 -8.55 -12.87
CA PRO A 195 20.39 -8.55 -11.78
C PRO A 195 20.65 -7.11 -11.32
N VAL A 196 20.39 -6.84 -10.05
CA VAL A 196 20.75 -5.54 -9.45
C VAL A 196 22.24 -5.54 -9.23
N THR A 197 23.00 -5.11 -10.23
CA THR A 197 24.45 -4.90 -10.12
C THR A 197 24.71 -3.61 -9.36
N THR A 198 24.59 -3.65 -8.04
CA THR A 198 25.19 -2.63 -7.15
C THR A 198 26.62 -3.05 -6.80
N LYS A 199 27.46 -3.28 -7.78
CA LYS A 199 28.92 -3.17 -7.60
C LYS A 199 29.31 -1.74 -7.89
N GLN A 200 29.11 -0.88 -6.91
CA GLN A 200 29.80 0.40 -6.87
C GLN A 200 31.18 0.13 -6.25
N GLY A 201 32.25 0.35 -7.02
CA GLY A 201 33.58 0.51 -6.50
C GLY A 201 34.51 -0.69 -6.63
N GLU A 202 34.84 -1.06 -7.85
CA GLU A 202 36.16 -1.63 -8.19
C GLU A 202 36.60 -1.00 -9.53
N LEU A 203 36.94 0.27 -9.51
CA LEU A 203 37.48 0.99 -10.65
C LEU A 203 38.89 1.51 -10.37
N PHE A 204 39.58 0.99 -9.37
CA PHE A 204 41.05 1.21 -9.17
C PHE A 204 41.62 0.00 -8.40
N GLY A 205 42.06 -0.98 -9.15
CA GLY A 205 43.00 -2.01 -8.78
C GLY A 205 44.06 -2.08 -9.85
#